data_dbc0469f7c7f586ef37c979b090bd627
#
_entry.id   dbc0469f7c7f586ef37c979b090bd627
#
_cell.length_a   1.000
_cell.length_b   1.000
_cell.length_c   1.000
_cell.angle_alpha   90.00
_cell.angle_beta   90.00
_cell.angle_gamma   90.00
#
_symmetry.space_group_name_H-M   'P 1'
#
loop_
_entity.id
_entity.type
_entity.pdbx_description
1 polymer ?
#
loop_
_entity_poly.entity_id
_entity_poly.type
_entity_poly.pdbx_seq_one_letter_code
_entity_poly.pdbx_strand_id
1 'polypeptide(L)'
;MTGIDSTVLRVAGRPVGRYVIRPELPTRLSPRPYLHPVTTLAGTAVTELSPADHTHHLGVGVAVPDVEGHNFWGGRTYVRDQGPTELDNHGSQRHTAFQLRDPDGFVEELRWVAAPGELLRERRTVAATALTDTAWALDLTFSLTNVTREPLTIGSPATNGRPGAAYGGFFWRARKEETAADVFTAGTEGESEVHGRTADWIALAGSTWTLVFAGATEATRRDPWFVRTAEYPGVGSSLAHDARLPVPPGETVVRRIVTVVADGRLGRDDAAALVRKAVSP
;
A
#
# COMPACT_ATOMS: atom_id res chain seq x y z
N MET A 1 -14.31 26.57 6.56
CA MET A 1 -13.94 25.13 6.61
C MET A 1 -13.42 24.76 5.24
N THR A 2 -12.12 24.71 5.03
CA THR A 2 -11.53 24.22 3.80
C THR A 2 -11.81 22.73 3.74
N GLY A 3 -12.62 22.28 2.78
CA GLY A 3 -12.94 20.86 2.60
C GLY A 3 -11.66 20.08 2.29
N ILE A 4 -11.54 18.86 2.84
CA ILE A 4 -10.43 17.97 2.55
C ILE A 4 -10.37 17.73 1.03
N ASP A 5 -9.22 18.08 0.41
CA ASP A 5 -9.00 17.87 -1.02
C ASP A 5 -8.98 16.37 -1.33
N SER A 6 -10.07 15.89 -1.93
CA SER A 6 -10.28 14.46 -2.16
C SER A 6 -11.10 14.17 -3.41
N THR A 7 -11.00 12.94 -3.93
CA THR A 7 -11.85 12.41 -4.99
C THR A 7 -12.49 11.09 -4.55
N VAL A 8 -13.66 10.77 -5.11
CA VAL A 8 -14.40 9.55 -4.77
C VAL A 8 -14.29 8.57 -5.94
N LEU A 9 -13.77 7.37 -5.66
CA LEU A 9 -13.78 6.26 -6.60
C LEU A 9 -15.14 5.58 -6.60
N ARG A 10 -15.61 5.22 -7.78
CA ARG A 10 -16.90 4.60 -8.00
C ARG A 10 -16.78 3.33 -8.84
N VAL A 11 -17.59 2.34 -8.52
CA VAL A 11 -17.80 1.13 -9.34
C VAL A 11 -19.27 1.06 -9.72
N ALA A 12 -19.57 1.06 -11.02
CA ALA A 12 -20.95 1.11 -11.53
C ALA A 12 -21.80 2.22 -10.86
N GLY A 13 -21.21 3.40 -10.67
CA GLY A 13 -21.83 4.56 -10.02
C GLY A 13 -21.87 4.53 -8.49
N ARG A 14 -21.59 3.41 -7.83
CA ARG A 14 -21.54 3.27 -6.37
C ARG A 14 -20.21 3.79 -5.82
N PRO A 15 -20.16 4.64 -4.78
CA PRO A 15 -18.92 5.04 -4.13
C PRO A 15 -18.30 3.84 -3.40
N VAL A 16 -17.04 3.55 -3.67
CA VAL A 16 -16.30 2.42 -3.06
C VAL A 16 -15.02 2.85 -2.35
N GLY A 17 -14.59 4.09 -2.58
CA GLY A 17 -13.40 4.62 -1.93
C GLY A 17 -13.30 6.12 -2.02
N ARG A 18 -12.59 6.72 -1.06
CA ARG A 18 -12.22 8.14 -1.08
C ARG A 18 -10.70 8.25 -1.13
N TYR A 19 -10.19 8.96 -2.12
CA TYR A 19 -8.78 9.31 -2.22
C TYR A 19 -8.54 10.71 -1.69
N VAL A 20 -7.78 10.82 -0.60
CA VAL A 20 -7.35 12.09 -0.01
C VAL A 20 -6.06 12.51 -0.69
N ILE A 21 -6.08 13.67 -1.36
CA ILE A 21 -5.01 14.14 -2.24
C ILE A 21 -3.95 14.90 -1.44
N ARG A 22 -4.39 15.82 -0.56
CA ARG A 22 -3.52 16.67 0.25
C ARG A 22 -3.92 16.59 1.72
N PRO A 23 -3.46 15.54 2.44
CA PRO A 23 -3.76 15.43 3.87
C PRO A 23 -2.98 16.47 4.68
N GLU A 24 -3.66 17.13 5.59
CA GLU A 24 -3.04 18.01 6.59
C GLU A 24 -2.53 17.16 7.76
N LEU A 25 -1.30 16.67 7.66
CA LEU A 25 -0.67 15.82 8.65
C LEU A 25 0.65 16.43 9.14
N PRO A 26 1.02 16.25 10.42
CA PRO A 26 2.34 16.60 10.92
C PRO A 26 3.45 15.91 10.13
N THR A 27 4.59 16.59 9.93
CA THR A 27 5.74 16.07 9.17
C THR A 27 6.19 14.69 9.64
N ARG A 28 6.19 14.43 10.95
CA ARG A 28 6.54 13.13 11.55
C ARG A 28 5.67 11.95 11.11
N LEU A 29 4.53 12.20 10.45
CA LEU A 29 3.66 11.17 9.87
C LEU A 29 3.90 10.98 8.37
N SER A 30 4.91 11.65 7.80
CA SER A 30 5.23 11.61 6.37
C SER A 30 4.00 11.83 5.51
N PRO A 31 3.47 13.06 5.41
CA PRO A 31 2.25 13.38 4.67
C PRO A 31 2.29 12.84 3.25
N ARG A 32 1.26 12.10 2.88
CA ARG A 32 1.13 11.45 1.58
C ARG A 32 -0.32 11.20 1.22
N PRO A 33 -0.70 11.18 -0.07
CA PRO A 33 -2.04 10.80 -0.49
C PRO A 33 -2.36 9.34 -0.14
N TYR A 34 -3.63 9.08 0.17
CA TYR A 34 -4.12 7.76 0.56
C TYR A 34 -5.60 7.54 0.22
N LEU A 35 -6.02 6.27 0.16
CA LEU A 35 -7.42 5.85 0.05
C LEU A 35 -7.97 5.49 1.44
N HIS A 36 -8.98 6.25 1.90
CA HIS A 36 -9.79 5.94 3.07
C HIS A 36 -11.06 6.80 3.12
N PRO A 37 -12.26 6.24 3.45
CA PRO A 37 -12.46 4.80 3.55
C PRO A 37 -12.42 4.10 2.19
N VAL A 38 -12.13 2.80 2.19
CA VAL A 38 -12.44 1.87 1.12
C VAL A 38 -13.50 0.92 1.66
N THR A 39 -14.52 0.62 0.83
CA THR A 39 -15.66 -0.19 1.25
C THR A 39 -15.90 -1.33 0.26
N THR A 40 -16.51 -2.41 0.76
CA THR A 40 -17.13 -3.44 -0.07
C THR A 40 -18.37 -2.88 -0.79
N LEU A 41 -18.95 -3.61 -1.73
CA LEU A 41 -20.18 -3.20 -2.42
C LEU A 41 -21.40 -3.15 -1.47
N ALA A 42 -21.39 -3.95 -0.39
CA ALA A 42 -22.38 -3.87 0.68
C ALA A 42 -22.17 -2.68 1.64
N GLY A 43 -21.05 -1.91 1.46
CA GLY A 43 -20.75 -0.72 2.27
C GLY A 43 -19.93 -0.98 3.53
N THR A 44 -19.42 -2.19 3.74
CA THR A 44 -18.52 -2.50 4.86
C THR A 44 -17.16 -1.83 4.64
N ALA A 45 -16.73 -0.99 5.58
CA ALA A 45 -15.41 -0.37 5.53
C ALA A 45 -14.32 -1.43 5.78
N VAL A 46 -13.35 -1.50 4.87
CA VAL A 46 -12.24 -2.47 4.90
C VAL A 46 -10.87 -1.82 5.07
N THR A 47 -10.85 -0.56 5.44
CA THR A 47 -9.63 0.19 5.79
C THR A 47 -9.75 0.85 7.15
N GLU A 48 -8.62 1.15 7.78
CA GLU A 48 -8.52 1.92 9.01
C GLU A 48 -7.58 3.12 8.80
N LEU A 49 -7.89 4.25 9.46
CA LEU A 49 -7.13 5.48 9.35
C LEU A 49 -6.56 5.89 10.71
N SER A 50 -5.25 6.06 10.75
CA SER A 50 -4.53 6.68 11.88
C SER A 50 -4.93 6.12 13.25
N PRO A 51 -4.96 4.77 13.44
CA PRO A 51 -5.30 4.18 14.72
C PRO A 51 -4.30 4.62 15.80
N ALA A 52 -4.72 4.61 17.08
CA ALA A 52 -3.94 5.15 18.18
C ALA A 52 -2.56 4.50 18.36
N ASP A 53 -2.46 3.21 18.03
CA ASP A 53 -1.22 2.41 18.07
C ASP A 53 -0.26 2.72 16.91
N HIS A 54 -0.79 3.15 15.76
CA HIS A 54 -0.03 3.42 14.54
C HIS A 54 -0.59 4.63 13.77
N THR A 55 -0.45 5.81 14.33
CA THR A 55 -1.04 7.05 13.78
C THR A 55 -0.56 7.41 12.37
N HIS A 56 0.55 6.81 11.92
CA HIS A 56 1.10 6.96 10.56
C HIS A 56 0.55 5.94 9.55
N HIS A 57 -0.35 5.02 9.93
CA HIS A 57 -1.05 4.13 9.00
C HIS A 57 -2.27 4.82 8.40
N LEU A 58 -2.26 5.02 7.08
CA LEU A 58 -3.22 5.85 6.35
C LEU A 58 -4.00 5.03 5.31
N GLY A 59 -4.85 4.08 5.77
CA GLY A 59 -5.67 3.29 4.85
C GLY A 59 -4.86 2.54 3.80
N VAL A 60 -5.00 2.89 2.52
CA VAL A 60 -4.27 2.30 1.40
C VAL A 60 -3.41 3.33 0.70
N GLY A 61 -2.16 2.99 0.41
CA GLY A 61 -1.27 3.87 -0.33
C GLY A 61 0.11 3.27 -0.60
N VAL A 62 1.00 4.13 -1.01
CA VAL A 62 2.42 3.81 -1.21
C VAL A 62 3.22 4.55 -0.17
N ALA A 63 4.07 3.83 0.57
CA ALA A 63 4.90 4.41 1.61
C ALA A 63 6.20 3.63 1.74
N VAL A 64 7.31 4.33 1.95
CA VAL A 64 8.65 3.72 2.04
C VAL A 64 9.36 4.25 3.26
N PRO A 65 9.81 3.39 4.19
CA PRO A 65 10.44 3.83 5.44
C PRO A 65 11.87 4.34 5.28
N ASP A 66 12.51 4.06 4.15
CA ASP A 66 13.89 4.46 3.91
C ASP A 66 14.15 4.65 2.41
N VAL A 67 14.21 5.89 1.97
CA VAL A 67 14.74 6.29 0.66
C VAL A 67 16.00 7.11 0.92
N GLU A 68 17.16 6.48 0.77
CA GLU A 68 18.47 7.07 1.06
C GLU A 68 18.51 7.80 2.43
N GLY A 69 18.02 7.12 3.48
CA GLY A 69 17.95 7.64 4.85
C GLY A 69 16.73 8.50 5.16
N HIS A 70 15.88 8.82 4.20
CA HIS A 70 14.67 9.63 4.41
C HIS A 70 13.41 8.75 4.56
N ASN A 71 12.60 9.06 5.58
CA ASN A 71 11.42 8.31 5.95
C ASN A 71 10.15 8.88 5.28
N PHE A 72 9.58 8.13 4.32
CA PHE A 72 8.29 8.40 3.66
C PHE A 72 7.17 7.47 4.15
N TRP A 73 7.38 6.79 5.27
CA TRP A 73 6.41 5.93 5.94
C TRP A 73 5.72 6.65 7.11
N GLY A 74 6.50 7.37 7.89
CA GLY A 74 6.09 8.06 9.10
C GLY A 74 6.41 7.30 10.39
N GLY A 75 6.32 8.00 11.51
CA GLY A 75 6.71 7.47 12.82
C GLY A 75 8.24 7.33 12.95
N ARG A 76 8.66 6.46 13.87
CA ARG A 76 10.08 6.25 14.17
C ARG A 76 10.81 5.59 13.02
N THR A 77 12.04 6.02 12.77
CA THR A 77 12.96 5.35 11.85
C THR A 77 13.74 4.26 12.58
N TYR A 78 13.83 3.07 11.99
CA TYR A 78 14.65 2.02 12.58
C TYR A 78 16.13 2.26 12.25
N VAL A 79 16.92 2.46 13.28
CA VAL A 79 18.38 2.63 13.19
C VAL A 79 19.06 1.36 13.70
N ARG A 80 20.04 0.85 12.92
CA ARG A 80 20.81 -0.35 13.30
C ARG A 80 21.41 -0.16 14.69
N ASP A 81 21.31 -1.19 15.51
CA ASP A 81 21.82 -1.27 16.88
C ASP A 81 21.20 -0.28 17.89
N GLN A 82 20.29 0.59 17.45
CA GLN A 82 19.56 1.54 18.32
C GLN A 82 18.06 1.24 18.38
N GLY A 83 17.51 0.55 17.37
CA GLY A 83 16.07 0.28 17.28
C GLY A 83 15.25 1.48 16.74
N PRO A 84 13.94 1.52 17.04
CA PRO A 84 13.05 2.59 16.59
C PRO A 84 13.43 3.94 17.23
N THR A 85 13.93 4.86 16.44
CA THR A 85 14.50 6.16 16.86
C THR A 85 13.69 7.32 16.27
N GLU A 86 13.44 8.36 17.07
CA GLU A 86 12.89 9.62 16.58
C GLU A 86 13.98 10.38 15.84
N LEU A 87 13.77 10.60 14.54
CA LEU A 87 14.69 11.37 13.69
C LEU A 87 13.92 12.45 12.93
N ASP A 88 14.59 13.55 12.64
CA ASP A 88 14.07 14.61 11.76
C ASP A 88 14.46 14.32 10.29
N ASN A 89 14.00 13.16 9.79
CA ASN A 89 14.30 12.68 8.45
C ASN A 89 13.06 12.39 7.58
N HIS A 90 11.90 12.90 8.01
CA HIS A 90 10.64 12.63 7.34
C HIS A 90 10.50 13.41 6.04
N GLY A 91 10.12 12.69 4.97
CA GLY A 91 9.71 13.25 3.70
C GLY A 91 8.19 13.35 3.56
N SER A 92 7.75 13.91 2.44
CA SER A 92 6.35 14.01 2.06
C SER A 92 6.14 13.68 0.59
N GLN A 93 4.98 13.10 0.26
CA GLN A 93 4.54 12.92 -1.12
C GLN A 93 3.57 14.04 -1.45
N ARG A 94 3.89 14.83 -2.47
CA ARG A 94 3.13 16.03 -2.83
C ARG A 94 2.48 15.84 -4.19
N HIS A 95 1.16 15.94 -4.22
CA HIS A 95 0.39 16.01 -5.46
C HIS A 95 0.88 17.15 -6.36
N THR A 96 1.07 16.86 -7.64
CA THR A 96 1.44 17.83 -8.66
C THR A 96 0.28 18.07 -9.61
N ALA A 97 -0.23 16.99 -10.24
CA ALA A 97 -1.30 17.06 -11.21
C ALA A 97 -2.01 15.70 -11.36
N PHE A 98 -3.24 15.74 -11.83
CA PHE A 98 -3.89 14.60 -12.47
C PHE A 98 -3.71 14.69 -13.98
N GLN A 99 -3.18 13.62 -14.59
CA GLN A 99 -3.17 13.45 -16.05
C GLN A 99 -4.51 12.93 -16.57
N LEU A 100 -5.18 12.11 -15.74
CA LEU A 100 -6.52 11.58 -15.95
C LEU A 100 -7.25 11.58 -14.61
N ARG A 101 -8.55 11.91 -14.61
CA ARG A 101 -9.38 11.83 -13.41
C ARG A 101 -10.83 11.54 -13.81
N ASP A 102 -11.21 10.28 -13.69
CA ASP A 102 -12.54 9.76 -13.94
C ASP A 102 -13.19 9.23 -12.65
N PRO A 103 -14.50 8.97 -12.63
CA PRO A 103 -15.18 8.43 -11.44
C PRO A 103 -14.65 7.09 -10.96
N ASP A 104 -14.12 6.26 -11.86
CA ASP A 104 -13.62 4.91 -11.59
C ASP A 104 -12.09 4.81 -11.53
N GLY A 105 -11.37 5.91 -11.76
CA GLY A 105 -9.91 5.90 -11.69
C GLY A 105 -9.24 7.22 -11.96
N PHE A 106 -7.92 7.23 -11.77
CA PHE A 106 -7.09 8.41 -12.06
C PHE A 106 -5.65 8.03 -12.36
N VAL A 107 -4.95 8.95 -13.00
CA VAL A 107 -3.50 8.96 -13.14
C VAL A 107 -2.97 10.23 -12.51
N GLU A 108 -2.15 10.09 -11.49
CA GLU A 108 -1.63 11.19 -10.68
C GLU A 108 -0.10 11.27 -10.78
N GLU A 109 0.43 12.47 -10.79
CA GLU A 109 1.84 12.77 -10.61
C GLU A 109 2.10 13.29 -9.19
N LEU A 110 3.13 12.73 -8.56
CA LEU A 110 3.57 13.06 -7.21
C LEU A 110 5.07 13.34 -7.18
N ARG A 111 5.47 14.21 -6.27
CA ARG A 111 6.87 14.46 -5.94
C ARG A 111 7.14 13.98 -4.52
N TRP A 112 8.17 13.16 -4.35
CA TRP A 112 8.65 12.71 -3.05
C TRP A 112 9.76 13.64 -2.61
N VAL A 113 9.47 14.46 -1.61
CA VAL A 113 10.31 15.58 -1.19
C VAL A 113 10.75 15.39 0.25
N ALA A 114 12.06 15.49 0.49
CA ALA A 114 12.68 15.55 1.81
C ALA A 114 13.75 16.66 1.80
N ALA A 115 14.43 16.92 2.91
CA ALA A 115 15.64 17.72 2.84
C ALA A 115 16.77 16.88 2.18
N PRO A 116 17.46 17.34 1.13
CA PRO A 116 17.55 18.70 0.60
C PRO A 116 16.60 19.01 -0.58
N GLY A 117 15.68 18.13 -1.02
CA GLY A 117 14.86 18.42 -2.18
C GLY A 117 14.00 17.25 -2.66
N GLU A 118 13.65 17.24 -3.95
CA GLU A 118 12.94 16.14 -4.60
C GLU A 118 13.89 14.97 -4.83
N LEU A 119 13.50 13.78 -4.33
CA LEU A 119 14.28 12.54 -4.49
C LEU A 119 13.68 11.66 -5.59
N LEU A 120 12.36 11.45 -5.54
CA LEU A 120 11.66 10.60 -6.47
C LEU A 120 10.46 11.35 -7.08
N ARG A 121 10.17 11.01 -8.33
CA ARG A 121 8.89 11.35 -8.97
C ARG A 121 8.06 10.08 -9.09
N GLU A 122 6.82 10.17 -8.68
CA GLU A 122 5.88 9.05 -8.80
C GLU A 122 4.81 9.37 -9.85
N ARG A 123 4.52 8.37 -10.70
CA ARG A 123 3.28 8.29 -11.45
C ARG A 123 2.43 7.20 -10.84
N ARG A 124 1.28 7.57 -10.27
CA ARG A 124 0.34 6.65 -9.64
C ARG A 124 -0.89 6.49 -10.52
N THR A 125 -1.21 5.25 -10.87
CA THR A 125 -2.46 4.90 -11.54
C THR A 125 -3.33 4.12 -10.57
N VAL A 126 -4.58 4.52 -10.45
CA VAL A 126 -5.59 3.83 -9.63
C VAL A 126 -6.82 3.63 -10.48
N ALA A 127 -7.35 2.41 -10.50
CA ALA A 127 -8.61 2.08 -11.16
C ALA A 127 -9.47 1.17 -10.28
N ALA A 128 -10.79 1.32 -10.37
CA ALA A 128 -11.78 0.52 -9.66
C ALA A 128 -12.71 -0.14 -10.68
N THR A 129 -12.75 -1.48 -10.71
CA THR A 129 -13.49 -2.26 -11.70
C THR A 129 -14.42 -3.25 -11.04
N ALA A 130 -15.68 -3.33 -11.52
CA ALA A 130 -16.63 -4.36 -11.07
C ALA A 130 -16.19 -5.75 -11.52
N LEU A 131 -16.21 -6.72 -10.61
CA LEU A 131 -15.95 -8.12 -10.92
C LEU A 131 -17.24 -8.94 -10.92
N THR A 132 -18.01 -8.82 -9.85
CA THR A 132 -19.30 -9.47 -9.64
C THR A 132 -20.26 -8.52 -8.92
N ASP A 133 -21.46 -8.96 -8.58
CA ASP A 133 -22.42 -8.18 -7.79
C ASP A 133 -21.94 -7.96 -6.33
N THR A 134 -20.97 -8.76 -5.86
CA THR A 134 -20.44 -8.76 -4.48
C THR A 134 -18.96 -8.47 -4.39
N ALA A 135 -18.27 -8.24 -5.52
CA ALA A 135 -16.84 -8.00 -5.52
C ALA A 135 -16.40 -7.00 -6.61
N TRP A 136 -15.40 -6.19 -6.30
CA TRP A 136 -14.73 -5.28 -7.22
C TRP A 136 -13.22 -5.34 -7.04
N ALA A 137 -12.47 -4.83 -8.00
CA ALA A 137 -11.01 -4.77 -7.95
C ALA A 137 -10.52 -3.32 -7.85
N LEU A 138 -9.57 -3.08 -6.95
CA LEU A 138 -8.72 -1.90 -6.93
C LEU A 138 -7.41 -2.28 -7.61
N ASP A 139 -7.09 -1.64 -8.73
CA ASP A 139 -5.82 -1.76 -9.42
C ASP A 139 -4.96 -0.53 -9.10
N LEU A 140 -3.84 -0.72 -8.42
CA LEU A 140 -2.91 0.32 -8.05
C LEU A 140 -1.54 0.04 -8.66
N THR A 141 -1.12 0.91 -9.58
CA THR A 141 0.24 0.93 -10.12
C THR A 141 0.98 2.16 -9.64
N PHE A 142 2.21 1.99 -9.19
CA PHE A 142 3.11 3.11 -8.92
C PHE A 142 4.45 2.93 -9.62
N SER A 143 4.99 4.04 -10.09
CA SER A 143 6.28 4.13 -10.76
C SER A 143 7.11 5.17 -10.01
N LEU A 144 8.23 4.76 -9.43
CA LEU A 144 9.13 5.63 -8.68
C LEU A 144 10.40 5.90 -9.51
N THR A 145 10.56 7.10 -10.02
CA THR A 145 11.73 7.52 -10.82
C THR A 145 12.68 8.33 -9.96
N ASN A 146 13.95 7.94 -9.91
CA ASN A 146 15.00 8.75 -9.31
C ASN A 146 15.25 10.01 -10.17
N VAL A 147 14.93 11.18 -9.63
CA VAL A 147 15.13 12.47 -10.34
C VAL A 147 16.38 13.21 -9.88
N THR A 148 17.16 12.61 -9.02
CA THR A 148 18.44 13.17 -8.58
C THR A 148 19.58 12.82 -9.56
N ARG A 149 20.75 13.39 -9.35
CA ARG A 149 21.96 13.08 -10.12
C ARG A 149 22.76 11.91 -9.54
N GLU A 150 22.41 11.48 -8.33
CA GLU A 150 23.11 10.44 -7.59
C GLU A 150 22.25 9.16 -7.53
N PRO A 151 22.85 7.98 -7.44
CA PRO A 151 22.13 6.74 -7.16
C PRO A 151 21.43 6.84 -5.82
N LEU A 152 20.16 6.44 -5.78
CA LEU A 152 19.40 6.26 -4.54
C LEU A 152 19.26 4.77 -4.24
N THR A 153 19.00 4.47 -2.98
CA THR A 153 18.60 3.13 -2.55
C THR A 153 17.30 3.19 -1.74
N ILE A 154 16.42 2.24 -1.99
CA ILE A 154 15.23 1.99 -1.18
C ILE A 154 15.56 0.91 -0.17
N GLY A 155 15.31 1.16 1.10
CA GLY A 155 15.52 0.25 2.21
C GLY A 155 14.24 -0.01 3.01
N SER A 156 14.36 -0.89 3.98
CA SER A 156 13.35 -1.22 4.97
C SER A 156 13.98 -1.36 6.35
N PRO A 157 13.20 -1.43 7.43
CA PRO A 157 13.77 -1.77 8.74
C PRO A 157 14.51 -3.12 8.74
N ALA A 158 14.09 -4.09 7.89
CA ALA A 158 14.81 -5.36 7.76
C ALA A 158 16.22 -5.18 7.21
N THR A 159 16.39 -4.39 6.14
CA THR A 159 17.72 -4.08 5.59
C THR A 159 18.57 -3.24 6.54
N ASN A 160 17.93 -2.58 7.52
CA ASN A 160 18.60 -1.82 8.57
C ASN A 160 18.82 -2.64 9.85
N GLY A 161 18.54 -3.97 9.84
CA GLY A 161 18.87 -4.89 10.93
C GLY A 161 17.70 -5.30 11.83
N ARG A 162 16.43 -5.07 11.42
CA ARG A 162 15.23 -5.56 12.11
C ARG A 162 14.61 -6.74 11.33
N PRO A 163 14.96 -8.00 11.62
CA PRO A 163 14.39 -9.14 10.91
C PRO A 163 12.85 -9.15 10.92
N GLY A 164 12.23 -9.57 9.81
CA GLY A 164 10.78 -9.66 9.67
C GLY A 164 10.05 -8.31 9.53
N ALA A 165 10.76 -7.18 9.43
CA ALA A 165 10.16 -5.85 9.26
C ALA A 165 10.48 -5.26 7.86
N ALA A 166 10.31 -6.09 6.82
CA ALA A 166 10.59 -5.71 5.44
C ALA A 166 9.41 -5.02 4.74
N TYR A 167 8.73 -4.09 5.42
CA TYR A 167 7.66 -3.30 4.80
C TYR A 167 8.21 -2.12 4.01
N GLY A 168 7.51 -1.75 2.94
CA GLY A 168 7.82 -0.60 2.08
C GLY A 168 7.35 -0.83 0.66
N GLY A 169 6.64 0.12 0.09
CA GLY A 169 5.93 0.07 -1.17
C GLY A 169 4.43 0.20 -0.96
N PHE A 170 3.65 -0.64 -1.64
CA PHE A 170 2.20 -0.73 -1.39
C PHE A 170 1.92 -1.15 0.06
N PHE A 171 0.94 -0.53 0.69
CA PHE A 171 0.47 -0.91 2.01
C PHE A 171 -1.03 -0.69 2.16
N TRP A 172 -1.70 -1.68 2.74
CA TRP A 172 -3.10 -1.66 3.12
C TRP A 172 -3.22 -1.87 4.62
N ARG A 173 -3.68 -0.86 5.35
CA ARG A 173 -4.13 -1.00 6.73
C ARG A 173 -5.60 -1.39 6.71
N ALA A 174 -5.91 -2.64 6.96
CA ALA A 174 -7.27 -3.12 7.04
C ALA A 174 -7.90 -2.74 8.39
N ARG A 175 -9.24 -2.75 8.43
CA ARG A 175 -10.00 -2.49 9.64
C ARG A 175 -9.76 -3.59 10.67
N LYS A 176 -9.43 -3.19 11.90
CA LYS A 176 -9.31 -4.12 13.04
C LYS A 176 -10.71 -4.51 13.52
N GLU A 177 -10.91 -5.80 13.74
CA GLU A 177 -12.12 -6.40 14.31
C GLU A 177 -11.79 -7.06 15.65
N GLU A 178 -12.80 -7.50 16.40
CA GLU A 178 -12.59 -8.21 17.68
C GLU A 178 -11.84 -9.52 17.49
N THR A 179 -12.18 -10.25 16.41
CA THR A 179 -11.43 -11.44 15.98
C THR A 179 -10.42 -11.05 14.94
N ALA A 180 -9.20 -11.54 15.08
CA ALA A 180 -8.16 -11.33 14.09
C ALA A 180 -8.60 -11.87 12.72
N ALA A 181 -8.27 -11.13 11.66
CA ALA A 181 -8.54 -11.60 10.31
C ALA A 181 -7.68 -12.81 9.97
N ASP A 182 -8.27 -13.78 9.27
CA ASP A 182 -7.55 -14.92 8.74
C ASP A 182 -6.70 -14.50 7.53
N VAL A 183 -5.50 -15.04 7.42
CA VAL A 183 -4.66 -14.86 6.24
C VAL A 183 -4.32 -16.20 5.60
N PHE A 184 -4.45 -16.28 4.28
CA PHE A 184 -4.16 -17.51 3.54
C PHE A 184 -3.75 -17.22 2.09
N THR A 185 -3.14 -18.22 1.47
CA THR A 185 -2.79 -18.28 0.04
C THR A 185 -3.48 -19.48 -0.59
N ALA A 186 -3.10 -19.84 -1.82
CA ALA A 186 -3.56 -21.06 -2.46
C ALA A 186 -3.22 -22.34 -1.66
N GLY A 187 -2.07 -22.38 -0.97
CA GLY A 187 -1.56 -23.60 -0.32
C GLY A 187 -1.21 -23.46 1.16
N THR A 188 -1.19 -22.25 1.72
CA THR A 188 -0.77 -22.00 3.12
C THR A 188 -1.75 -21.08 3.83
N GLU A 189 -1.71 -21.07 5.17
CA GLU A 189 -2.51 -20.20 6.01
C GLU A 189 -1.77 -19.80 7.28
N GLY A 190 -2.19 -18.68 7.87
CA GLY A 190 -1.59 -18.13 9.09
C GLY A 190 -0.47 -17.11 8.79
N GLU A 191 -0.33 -16.14 9.69
CA GLU A 191 0.64 -15.05 9.55
C GLU A 191 2.07 -15.57 9.42
N SER A 192 2.48 -16.54 10.26
CA SER A 192 3.84 -17.09 10.27
C SER A 192 4.24 -17.76 8.95
N GLU A 193 3.27 -18.36 8.25
CA GLU A 193 3.53 -19.10 7.02
C GLU A 193 3.49 -18.23 5.77
N VAL A 194 2.76 -17.10 5.83
CA VAL A 194 2.56 -16.21 4.68
C VAL A 194 3.50 -15.01 4.73
N HIS A 195 3.82 -14.50 5.92
CA HIS A 195 4.67 -13.33 6.09
C HIS A 195 6.10 -13.56 5.59
N GLY A 196 6.63 -12.61 4.80
CA GLY A 196 7.98 -12.65 4.24
C GLY A 196 8.15 -13.67 3.10
N ARG A 197 7.06 -14.22 2.55
CA ARG A 197 7.11 -15.15 1.43
C ARG A 197 6.47 -14.56 0.17
N THR A 198 6.88 -15.06 -0.98
CA THR A 198 6.22 -14.79 -2.25
C THR A 198 5.02 -15.71 -2.41
N ALA A 199 3.95 -15.19 -2.98
CA ALA A 199 2.79 -15.95 -3.40
C ALA A 199 2.11 -15.21 -4.56
N ASP A 200 1.45 -15.93 -5.47
CA ASP A 200 0.72 -15.34 -6.58
C ASP A 200 -0.39 -14.40 -6.09
N TRP A 201 -0.99 -14.78 -4.96
CA TRP A 201 -1.96 -13.95 -4.23
C TRP A 201 -1.99 -14.34 -2.74
N ILE A 202 -2.42 -13.39 -1.93
CA ILE A 202 -2.75 -13.61 -0.52
C ILE A 202 -4.14 -13.04 -0.22
N ALA A 203 -4.88 -13.71 0.64
CA ALA A 203 -6.18 -13.25 1.11
C ALA A 203 -6.11 -12.88 2.60
N LEU A 204 -6.82 -11.81 2.95
CA LEU A 204 -7.09 -11.40 4.32
C LEU A 204 -8.62 -11.39 4.51
N ALA A 205 -9.15 -12.26 5.35
CA ALA A 205 -10.59 -12.43 5.55
C ALA A 205 -11.01 -12.01 6.96
N GLY A 206 -11.85 -10.98 7.05
CA GLY A 206 -12.53 -10.56 8.25
C GLY A 206 -13.86 -11.31 8.45
N SER A 207 -14.74 -10.79 9.32
CA SER A 207 -16.03 -11.43 9.63
C SER A 207 -17.01 -11.37 8.45
N THR A 208 -17.05 -10.26 7.71
CA THR A 208 -18.04 -9.99 6.65
C THR A 208 -17.41 -9.48 5.35
N TRP A 209 -16.12 -9.59 5.20
CA TRP A 209 -15.37 -9.12 4.02
C TRP A 209 -14.15 -9.99 3.75
N THR A 210 -13.69 -9.96 2.52
CA THR A 210 -12.40 -10.54 2.13
C THR A 210 -11.66 -9.59 1.20
N LEU A 211 -10.36 -9.42 1.45
CA LEU A 211 -9.42 -8.74 0.58
C LEU A 211 -8.48 -9.78 -0.02
N VAL A 212 -8.29 -9.75 -1.35
CA VAL A 212 -7.30 -10.64 -2.00
C VAL A 212 -6.32 -9.77 -2.77
N PHE A 213 -5.05 -9.87 -2.43
CA PHE A 213 -3.96 -9.07 -3.00
C PHE A 213 -3.13 -9.92 -3.96
N ALA A 214 -2.84 -9.39 -5.14
CA ALA A 214 -2.02 -10.07 -6.13
C ALA A 214 -1.02 -9.13 -6.80
N GLY A 215 0.20 -9.60 -6.99
CA GLY A 215 1.19 -8.94 -7.85
C GLY A 215 0.82 -9.12 -9.32
N ALA A 216 0.56 -8.01 -10.04
CA ALA A 216 0.06 -8.08 -11.41
C ALA A 216 1.16 -7.98 -12.49
N THR A 217 2.43 -7.84 -12.09
CA THR A 217 3.59 -7.91 -13.01
C THR A 217 4.61 -8.91 -12.49
N GLU A 218 5.51 -9.37 -13.34
CA GLU A 218 6.58 -10.27 -12.95
C GLU A 218 7.46 -9.68 -11.83
N ALA A 219 7.82 -8.39 -11.95
CA ALA A 219 8.59 -7.70 -10.93
C ALA A 219 7.85 -7.63 -9.59
N THR A 220 6.53 -7.35 -9.61
CA THR A 220 5.72 -7.29 -8.39
C THR A 220 5.56 -8.66 -7.73
N ARG A 221 5.44 -9.74 -8.50
CA ARG A 221 5.33 -11.12 -7.97
C ARG A 221 6.60 -11.61 -7.27
N ARG A 222 7.75 -10.99 -7.54
CA ARG A 222 9.02 -11.32 -6.86
C ARG A 222 9.13 -10.70 -5.47
N ASP A 223 8.36 -9.64 -5.18
CA ASP A 223 8.37 -9.01 -3.88
C ASP A 223 7.65 -9.91 -2.86
N PRO A 224 8.30 -10.28 -1.74
CA PRO A 224 7.61 -10.98 -0.66
C PRO A 224 6.50 -10.12 -0.04
N TRP A 225 5.49 -10.77 0.51
CA TRP A 225 4.39 -10.10 1.18
C TRP A 225 4.74 -9.79 2.65
N PHE A 226 4.57 -8.53 3.04
CA PHE A 226 4.53 -8.16 4.45
C PHE A 226 3.11 -8.33 4.97
N VAL A 227 2.93 -9.12 6.02
CA VAL A 227 1.60 -9.42 6.59
C VAL A 227 1.64 -9.26 8.09
N ARG A 228 0.58 -8.68 8.67
CA ARG A 228 0.26 -8.69 10.09
C ARG A 228 -1.24 -8.95 10.25
N THR A 229 -1.58 -9.79 11.22
CA THR A 229 -2.98 -10.08 11.60
C THR A 229 -3.16 -10.05 13.11
N ALA A 230 -2.16 -10.52 13.87
CA ALA A 230 -2.23 -10.62 15.33
C ALA A 230 -2.22 -9.25 16.02
N GLU A 231 -1.30 -8.38 15.65
CA GLU A 231 -1.21 -7.03 16.24
C GLU A 231 -2.25 -6.09 15.63
N TYR A 232 -2.31 -6.11 14.31
CA TYR A 232 -3.25 -5.35 13.50
C TYR A 232 -3.37 -5.99 12.11
N PRO A 233 -4.51 -5.88 11.43
CA PRO A 233 -4.61 -6.39 10.06
C PRO A 233 -3.93 -5.42 9.09
N GLY A 234 -2.87 -5.88 8.44
CA GLY A 234 -2.12 -5.12 7.45
C GLY A 234 -1.41 -5.99 6.45
N VAL A 235 -1.46 -5.58 5.18
CA VAL A 235 -0.79 -6.24 4.06
C VAL A 235 0.00 -5.22 3.26
N GLY A 236 1.24 -5.55 2.90
CA GLY A 236 2.07 -4.70 2.05
C GLY A 236 3.02 -5.50 1.17
N SER A 237 3.55 -4.86 0.15
CA SER A 237 4.68 -5.37 -0.60
C SER A 237 6.00 -5.05 0.11
N SER A 238 7.05 -5.81 -0.20
CA SER A 238 8.38 -5.61 0.36
C SER A 238 9.36 -5.27 -0.77
N LEU A 239 9.44 -3.98 -1.16
CA LEU A 239 10.39 -3.52 -2.20
C LEU A 239 11.86 -3.84 -1.86
N ALA A 240 12.18 -3.83 -0.57
CA ALA A 240 13.51 -4.09 -0.05
C ALA A 240 13.43 -5.13 1.09
N HIS A 241 13.29 -6.41 0.74
CA HIS A 241 13.13 -7.50 1.71
C HIS A 241 14.46 -7.87 2.37
N ASP A 242 15.38 -8.42 1.60
CA ASP A 242 16.68 -8.92 2.10
C ASP A 242 17.82 -7.94 1.84
N ALA A 243 17.69 -7.13 0.79
CA ALA A 243 18.69 -6.16 0.36
C ALA A 243 18.04 -4.83 -0.01
N ARG A 244 18.80 -3.76 0.09
CA ARG A 244 18.39 -2.44 -0.41
C ARG A 244 18.21 -2.52 -1.93
N LEU A 245 17.14 -1.93 -2.45
CA LEU A 245 16.86 -1.83 -3.88
C LEU A 245 17.55 -0.60 -4.46
N PRO A 246 18.53 -0.75 -5.36
CA PRO A 246 19.17 0.39 -6.00
C PRO A 246 18.25 1.02 -7.05
N VAL A 247 18.26 2.35 -7.11
CA VAL A 247 17.56 3.16 -8.12
C VAL A 247 18.55 4.18 -8.69
N PRO A 248 19.28 3.85 -9.75
CA PRO A 248 20.20 4.77 -10.43
C PRO A 248 19.50 6.05 -10.92
N PRO A 249 20.25 7.14 -11.20
CA PRO A 249 19.69 8.37 -11.76
C PRO A 249 18.88 8.12 -13.04
N GLY A 250 17.64 8.62 -13.08
CA GLY A 250 16.72 8.45 -14.21
C GLY A 250 16.02 7.09 -14.29
N GLU A 251 16.44 6.09 -13.51
CA GLU A 251 15.80 4.77 -13.49
C GLU A 251 14.49 4.78 -12.72
N THR A 252 13.61 3.87 -13.10
CA THR A 252 12.24 3.77 -12.57
C THR A 252 11.94 2.38 -12.03
N VAL A 253 11.46 2.33 -10.81
CA VAL A 253 10.90 1.11 -10.19
C VAL A 253 9.39 1.13 -10.38
N VAL A 254 8.83 0.09 -10.98
CA VAL A 254 7.38 -0.04 -11.22
C VAL A 254 6.84 -1.26 -10.49
N ARG A 255 5.70 -1.09 -9.79
CA ARG A 255 4.91 -2.18 -9.18
C ARG A 255 3.43 -1.97 -9.46
N ARG A 256 2.73 -3.08 -9.69
CA ARG A 256 1.27 -3.11 -9.87
C ARG A 256 0.67 -4.17 -8.97
N ILE A 257 -0.19 -3.74 -8.06
CA ILE A 257 -0.93 -4.59 -7.15
C ILE A 257 -2.41 -4.47 -7.46
N VAL A 258 -3.06 -5.61 -7.68
CA VAL A 258 -4.51 -5.70 -7.81
C VAL A 258 -5.06 -6.25 -6.51
N THR A 259 -6.04 -5.56 -5.94
CA THR A 259 -6.72 -5.98 -4.72
C THR A 259 -8.19 -6.22 -5.01
N VAL A 260 -8.65 -7.46 -4.87
CA VAL A 260 -10.08 -7.78 -4.85
C VAL A 260 -10.66 -7.38 -3.51
N VAL A 261 -11.76 -6.64 -3.53
CA VAL A 261 -12.53 -6.24 -2.35
C VAL A 261 -13.89 -6.92 -2.46
N ALA A 262 -14.16 -7.89 -1.61
CA ALA A 262 -15.36 -8.72 -1.68
C ALA A 262 -16.20 -8.63 -0.41
N ASP A 263 -17.52 -8.71 -0.59
CA ASP A 263 -18.48 -8.96 0.47
C ASP A 263 -18.36 -10.41 0.96
N GLY A 264 -18.48 -10.62 2.26
CA GLY A 264 -18.45 -11.94 2.87
C GLY A 264 -17.07 -12.59 2.92
N ARG A 265 -17.06 -13.80 3.42
CA ARG A 265 -15.85 -14.62 3.53
C ARG A 265 -15.72 -15.50 2.29
N LEU A 266 -14.60 -15.37 1.58
CA LEU A 266 -14.27 -16.20 0.42
C LEU A 266 -13.44 -17.41 0.84
N GLY A 267 -13.71 -18.55 0.20
CA GLY A 267 -12.79 -19.69 0.21
C GLY A 267 -11.63 -19.50 -0.78
N ARG A 268 -10.67 -20.44 -0.76
CA ARG A 268 -9.47 -20.37 -1.63
C ARG A 268 -9.82 -20.37 -3.12
N ASP A 269 -10.79 -21.20 -3.53
CA ASP A 269 -11.17 -21.34 -4.95
C ASP A 269 -11.83 -20.06 -5.47
N ASP A 270 -12.73 -19.45 -4.69
CA ASP A 270 -13.38 -18.20 -5.03
C ASP A 270 -12.40 -17.03 -5.08
N ALA A 271 -11.49 -16.95 -4.09
CA ALA A 271 -10.41 -15.96 -4.07
C ALA A 271 -9.53 -16.07 -5.32
N ALA A 272 -9.10 -17.29 -5.67
CA ALA A 272 -8.29 -17.54 -6.84
C ALA A 272 -9.03 -17.20 -8.14
N ALA A 273 -10.33 -17.52 -8.24
CA ALA A 273 -11.15 -17.20 -9.41
C ALA A 273 -11.30 -15.68 -9.62
N LEU A 274 -11.57 -14.94 -8.54
CA LEU A 274 -11.69 -13.49 -8.60
C LEU A 274 -10.37 -12.80 -8.93
N VAL A 275 -9.24 -13.27 -8.38
CA VAL A 275 -7.92 -12.76 -8.74
C VAL A 275 -7.63 -12.97 -10.21
N ARG A 276 -7.83 -14.17 -10.75
CA ARG A 276 -7.64 -14.42 -12.19
C ARG A 276 -8.45 -13.47 -13.06
N LYS A 277 -9.71 -13.20 -12.67
CA LYS A 277 -10.57 -12.25 -13.37
C LYS A 277 -10.05 -10.81 -13.26
N ALA A 278 -9.53 -10.41 -12.09
CA ALA A 278 -9.08 -9.06 -11.81
C ALA A 278 -7.73 -8.72 -12.46
N VAL A 279 -6.82 -9.70 -12.62
CA VAL A 279 -5.47 -9.48 -13.16
C VAL A 279 -5.43 -9.68 -14.69
N SER A 280 -6.47 -10.30 -15.28
CA SER A 280 -6.57 -10.43 -16.73
C SER A 280 -6.62 -9.06 -17.39
N PRO A 281 -5.91 -8.87 -18.54
CA PRO A 281 -5.85 -7.61 -19.25
C PRO A 281 -7.19 -7.19 -19.84
#